data_237de026a8f376a7a9ffcb9397e09286
#
_entry.id   237de026a8f376a7a9ffcb9397e09286
#
_cell.length_a   1.000
_cell.length_b   1.000
_cell.length_c   1.000
_cell.angle_alpha   90.00
_cell.angle_beta   90.00
_cell.angle_gamma   90.00
#
_symmetry.space_group_name_H-M   'P 1'
#
loop_
_entity.id
_entity.type
_entity.pdbx_description
1 polymer ?
#
loop_
_entity_poly.entity_id
_entity_poly.type
_entity_poly.pdbx_seq_one_letter_code
_entity_poly.pdbx_strand_id
1 'polypeptide(L)'
;MPLRASRRAVVTESPGTPDALIDAFADAVWLEDGLAPNTLAAYRRDLCGLSNWLIPRGATLASAREVDLAQYFADKHATTLASTANRRLAVLRRFYRWAMRDGRVAQDPTLRLKSARKPPRFPKSLSEDQVEALLRAPDVDTTLGLRDR
;
A
#
# COMPACT_ATOMS: atom_id res chain seq x y z
N MET A 1 8.33 -50.45 31.22
CA MET A 1 8.32 -49.81 29.88
C MET A 1 7.74 -48.42 30.02
N PRO A 2 8.52 -47.32 29.98
CA PRO A 2 7.95 -45.99 30.05
C PRO A 2 7.65 -45.50 28.63
N LEU A 3 6.44 -45.00 28.44
CA LEU A 3 5.90 -44.35 27.26
C LEU A 3 6.69 -43.06 26.98
N ARG A 4 7.32 -42.99 25.81
CA ARG A 4 7.97 -41.82 25.28
C ARG A 4 6.91 -40.80 24.88
N ALA A 5 6.76 -39.75 25.66
CA ALA A 5 6.04 -38.54 25.28
C ALA A 5 6.81 -37.84 24.13
N SER A 6 6.24 -37.88 22.94
CA SER A 6 6.71 -37.10 21.80
C SER A 6 6.49 -35.61 22.06
N ARG A 7 7.55 -34.91 22.45
CA ARG A 7 7.56 -33.45 22.46
C ARG A 7 7.50 -32.96 21.01
N ARG A 8 6.31 -32.54 20.60
CA ARG A 8 6.14 -31.68 19.43
C ARG A 8 6.97 -30.41 19.69
N ALA A 9 8.07 -30.28 18.97
CA ALA A 9 8.82 -29.05 18.91
C ALA A 9 7.89 -27.95 18.34
N VAL A 10 7.53 -27.00 19.19
CA VAL A 10 6.97 -25.72 18.75
C VAL A 10 8.12 -25.04 18.01
N VAL A 11 8.03 -25.04 16.70
CA VAL A 11 8.90 -24.20 15.86
C VAL A 11 8.49 -22.78 16.18
N THR A 12 9.22 -22.13 17.07
CA THR A 12 9.21 -20.67 17.21
C THR A 12 9.86 -20.13 15.95
N GLU A 13 9.06 -19.85 14.92
CA GLU A 13 9.49 -19.03 13.80
C GLU A 13 9.93 -17.69 14.37
N SER A 14 11.20 -17.40 14.28
CA SER A 14 11.78 -16.09 14.57
C SER A 14 10.99 -15.04 13.79
N PRO A 15 10.66 -13.87 14.37
CA PRO A 15 10.01 -12.81 13.64
C PRO A 15 10.89 -12.48 12.43
N GLY A 16 10.40 -12.82 11.23
CA GLY A 16 11.11 -12.61 9.98
C GLY A 16 11.59 -11.17 9.89
N THR A 17 12.74 -10.97 9.25
CA THR A 17 13.23 -9.61 8.95
C THR A 17 12.09 -8.81 8.29
N PRO A 18 12.00 -7.47 8.49
CA PRO A 18 10.96 -6.65 7.88
C PRO A 18 10.79 -6.91 6.39
N ASP A 19 11.88 -7.18 5.69
CA ASP A 19 11.91 -7.48 4.26
C ASP A 19 11.21 -8.82 3.95
N ALA A 20 11.42 -9.87 4.75
CA ALA A 20 10.80 -11.17 4.52
C ALA A 20 9.27 -11.13 4.66
N LEU A 21 8.74 -10.31 5.59
CA LEU A 21 7.29 -10.14 5.76
C LEU A 21 6.67 -9.36 4.58
N ILE A 22 7.38 -8.35 4.07
CA ILE A 22 6.98 -7.58 2.91
C ILE A 22 7.00 -8.45 1.64
N ASP A 23 8.03 -9.29 1.49
CA ASP A 23 8.14 -10.21 0.35
C ASP A 23 7.02 -11.24 0.36
N ALA A 24 6.75 -11.88 1.49
CA ALA A 24 5.65 -12.83 1.64
C ALA A 24 4.28 -12.21 1.31
N PHE A 25 4.05 -10.96 1.74
CA PHE A 25 2.84 -10.22 1.35
C PHE A 25 2.78 -9.94 -0.14
N ALA A 26 3.88 -9.49 -0.75
CA ALA A 26 3.92 -9.19 -2.17
C ALA A 26 3.67 -10.43 -3.02
N ASP A 27 4.23 -11.58 -2.63
CA ASP A 27 4.01 -12.87 -3.29
C ASP A 27 2.55 -13.33 -3.14
N ALA A 28 1.96 -13.19 -1.94
CA ALA A 28 0.56 -13.51 -1.71
C ALA A 28 -0.38 -12.70 -2.59
N VAL A 29 -0.24 -11.38 -2.65
CA VAL A 29 -1.13 -10.52 -3.47
C VAL A 29 -0.86 -10.67 -4.97
N TRP A 30 0.35 -11.09 -5.37
CA TRP A 30 0.60 -11.46 -6.76
C TRP A 30 -0.13 -12.73 -7.14
N LEU A 31 -0.08 -13.76 -6.30
CA LEU A 31 -0.73 -15.05 -6.55
C LEU A 31 -2.26 -14.96 -6.47
N GLU A 32 -2.79 -14.24 -5.49
CA GLU A 32 -4.24 -14.15 -5.25
C GLU A 32 -4.96 -13.19 -6.22
N ASP A 33 -4.31 -12.05 -6.53
CA ASP A 33 -4.96 -10.95 -7.24
C ASP A 33 -4.33 -10.62 -8.60
N GLY A 34 -3.21 -11.26 -8.97
CA GLY A 34 -2.53 -11.04 -10.24
C GLY A 34 -2.02 -9.60 -10.40
N LEU A 35 -1.57 -8.95 -9.33
CA LEU A 35 -1.18 -7.53 -9.38
C LEU A 35 0.02 -7.30 -10.29
N ALA A 36 -0.05 -6.21 -11.06
CA ALA A 36 1.03 -5.80 -11.95
C ALA A 36 2.34 -5.50 -11.18
N PRO A 37 3.53 -5.78 -11.78
CA PRO A 37 4.83 -5.57 -11.13
C PRO A 37 5.01 -4.15 -10.56
N ASN A 38 4.54 -3.11 -11.26
CA ASN A 38 4.63 -1.73 -10.79
C ASN A 38 3.79 -1.48 -9.52
N THR A 39 2.64 -2.15 -9.38
CA THR A 39 1.80 -2.08 -8.19
C THR A 39 2.49 -2.74 -7.01
N LEU A 40 3.08 -3.91 -7.21
CA LEU A 40 3.85 -4.62 -6.19
C LEU A 40 5.05 -3.81 -5.72
N ALA A 41 5.79 -3.21 -6.65
CA ALA A 41 6.91 -2.31 -6.33
C ALA A 41 6.46 -1.08 -5.53
N ALA A 42 5.27 -0.52 -5.82
CA ALA A 42 4.70 0.58 -5.05
C ALA A 42 4.31 0.13 -3.63
N TYR A 43 3.72 -1.05 -3.48
CA TYR A 43 3.36 -1.62 -2.18
C TYR A 43 4.60 -1.87 -1.32
N ARG A 44 5.65 -2.48 -1.90
CA ARG A 44 6.94 -2.68 -1.24
C ARG A 44 7.51 -1.35 -0.73
N ARG A 45 7.55 -0.31 -1.58
CA ARG A 45 8.06 1.02 -1.18
C ARG A 45 7.29 1.64 -0.03
N ASP A 46 5.97 1.51 -0.01
CA ASP A 46 5.14 2.06 1.06
C ASP A 46 5.37 1.32 2.39
N LEU A 47 5.47 -0.02 2.36
CA LEU A 47 5.72 -0.85 3.53
C LEU A 47 7.16 -0.68 4.06
N CYS A 48 8.16 -0.63 3.19
CA CYS A 48 9.54 -0.30 3.58
C CYS A 48 9.63 1.09 4.21
N GLY A 49 8.88 2.07 3.68
CA GLY A 49 8.83 3.41 4.25
C GLY A 49 8.27 3.43 5.68
N LEU A 50 7.25 2.62 5.98
CA LEU A 50 6.75 2.45 7.36
C LEU A 50 7.74 1.67 8.21
N SER A 51 8.30 0.58 7.71
CA SER A 51 9.29 -0.24 8.43
C SER A 51 10.48 0.57 8.89
N ASN A 52 11.07 1.35 7.97
CA ASN A 52 12.21 2.24 8.26
C ASN A 52 11.88 3.33 9.29
N TRP A 53 10.61 3.76 9.34
CA TRP A 53 10.17 4.73 10.34
C TRP A 53 9.97 4.08 11.72
N LEU A 54 9.55 2.80 11.77
CA LEU A 54 9.31 2.04 13.00
C LEU A 54 10.60 1.56 13.68
N ILE A 55 11.59 1.09 12.91
CA ILE A 55 12.83 0.49 13.42
C ILE A 55 13.54 1.37 14.49
N PRO A 56 13.79 2.68 14.27
CA PRO A 56 14.43 3.53 15.27
C PRO A 56 13.60 3.72 16.54
N ARG A 57 12.31 3.37 16.49
CA ARG A 57 11.36 3.46 17.59
C ARG A 57 11.17 2.13 18.33
N GLY A 58 11.97 1.12 17.97
CA GLY A 58 11.92 -0.21 18.57
C GLY A 58 10.68 -1.04 18.21
N ALA A 59 9.99 -0.67 17.12
CA ALA A 59 8.82 -1.37 16.61
C ALA A 59 9.08 -1.98 15.22
N THR A 60 8.31 -2.98 14.87
CA THR A 60 8.34 -3.64 13.56
C THR A 60 6.94 -3.61 12.93
N LEU A 61 6.82 -3.98 11.67
CA LEU A 61 5.51 -4.12 11.02
C LEU A 61 4.59 -5.09 11.78
N ALA A 62 5.15 -6.15 12.37
CA ALA A 62 4.37 -7.14 13.12
C ALA A 62 3.94 -6.65 14.51
N SER A 63 4.70 -5.76 15.13
CA SER A 63 4.42 -5.24 16.49
C SER A 63 3.81 -3.84 16.51
N ALA A 64 3.65 -3.20 15.34
CA ALA A 64 3.13 -1.85 15.21
C ALA A 64 1.70 -1.74 15.77
N ARG A 65 1.44 -0.68 16.52
CA ARG A 65 0.13 -0.37 17.12
C ARG A 65 -0.52 0.79 16.38
N GLU A 66 -1.81 0.99 16.64
CA GLU A 66 -2.58 2.10 16.08
C GLU A 66 -1.90 3.47 16.30
N VAL A 67 -1.37 3.70 17.51
CA VAL A 67 -0.68 4.94 17.86
C VAL A 67 0.57 5.16 16.99
N ASP A 68 1.30 4.10 16.69
CA ASP A 68 2.53 4.18 15.87
C ASP A 68 2.18 4.57 14.42
N LEU A 69 1.11 3.99 13.86
CA LEU A 69 0.63 4.35 12.53
C LEU A 69 0.05 5.77 12.49
N ALA A 70 -0.72 6.17 13.53
CA ALA A 70 -1.24 7.53 13.61
C ALA A 70 -0.10 8.56 13.64
N GLN A 71 0.96 8.30 14.41
CA GLN A 71 2.15 9.15 14.46
C GLN A 71 2.90 9.18 13.13
N TYR A 72 3.05 8.02 12.45
CA TYR A 72 3.66 7.96 11.12
C TYR A 72 2.95 8.85 10.12
N PHE A 73 1.61 8.82 10.08
CA PHE A 73 0.84 9.67 9.18
C PHE A 73 0.90 11.14 9.59
N ALA A 74 0.93 11.45 10.89
CA ALA A 74 1.10 12.82 11.40
C ALA A 74 2.46 13.41 11.00
N ASP A 75 3.55 12.66 11.19
CA ASP A 75 4.91 13.08 10.81
C ASP A 75 5.04 13.34 9.29
N LYS A 76 4.30 12.58 8.49
CA LYS A 76 4.30 12.73 7.02
C LYS A 76 3.30 13.75 6.49
N HIS A 77 2.40 14.25 7.32
CA HIS A 77 1.28 15.10 6.88
C HIS A 77 1.76 16.38 6.17
N ALA A 78 2.80 17.04 6.70
CA ALA A 78 3.30 18.31 6.14
C ALA A 78 3.91 18.16 4.73
N THR A 79 4.41 16.97 4.39
CA THR A 79 5.13 16.69 3.13
C THR A 79 4.37 15.79 2.17
N THR A 80 3.15 15.36 2.52
CA THR A 80 2.43 14.35 1.75
C THR A 80 1.03 14.83 1.36
N LEU A 81 0.71 14.76 0.08
CA LEU A 81 -0.65 15.04 -0.41
C LEU A 81 -1.66 14.03 0.17
N ALA A 82 -2.89 14.49 0.43
CA ALA A 82 -3.98 13.65 0.94
C ALA A 82 -4.24 12.39 0.07
N SER A 83 -4.09 12.50 -1.25
CA SER A 83 -4.22 11.35 -2.16
C SER A 83 -3.14 10.29 -1.93
N THR A 84 -1.90 10.71 -1.71
CA THR A 84 -0.77 9.82 -1.43
C THR A 84 -0.91 9.18 -0.04
N ALA A 85 -1.32 9.95 0.98
CA ALA A 85 -1.59 9.41 2.31
C ALA A 85 -2.71 8.36 2.27
N ASN A 86 -3.80 8.63 1.55
CA ASN A 86 -4.91 7.68 1.40
C ASN A 86 -4.50 6.41 0.64
N ARG A 87 -3.66 6.54 -0.39
CA ARG A 87 -3.11 5.38 -1.10
C ARG A 87 -2.26 4.52 -0.16
N ARG A 88 -1.34 5.13 0.60
CA ARG A 88 -0.54 4.41 1.61
C ARG A 88 -1.41 3.72 2.65
N LEU A 89 -2.42 4.40 3.18
CA LEU A 89 -3.36 3.81 4.12
C LEU A 89 -4.08 2.60 3.53
N ALA A 90 -4.46 2.64 2.25
CA ALA A 90 -5.08 1.51 1.57
C ALA A 90 -4.12 0.30 1.47
N VAL A 91 -2.83 0.54 1.17
CA VAL A 91 -1.80 -0.51 1.15
C VAL A 91 -1.62 -1.12 2.53
N LEU A 92 -1.52 -0.29 3.59
CA LEU A 92 -1.38 -0.77 4.96
C LEU A 92 -2.59 -1.59 5.42
N ARG A 93 -3.81 -1.15 5.11
CA ARG A 93 -5.03 -1.92 5.41
C ARG A 93 -5.03 -3.29 4.72
N ARG A 94 -4.56 -3.35 3.48
CA ARG A 94 -4.46 -4.60 2.75
C ARG A 94 -3.42 -5.52 3.37
N PHE A 95 -2.24 -4.97 3.70
CA PHE A 95 -1.16 -5.69 4.36
C PHE A 95 -1.59 -6.27 5.72
N TYR A 96 -2.16 -5.46 6.61
CA TYR A 96 -2.55 -5.93 7.94
C TYR A 96 -3.71 -6.91 7.90
N ARG A 97 -4.64 -6.77 6.96
CA ARG A 97 -5.71 -7.76 6.75
C ARG A 97 -5.15 -9.12 6.31
N TRP A 98 -4.18 -9.11 5.39
CA TRP A 98 -3.46 -10.33 5.00
C TRP A 98 -2.67 -10.89 6.18
N ALA A 99 -1.90 -10.07 6.88
CA ALA A 99 -1.06 -10.50 8.00
C ALA A 99 -1.89 -11.08 9.16
N MET A 100 -3.09 -10.57 9.42
CA MET A 100 -4.04 -11.16 10.37
C MET A 100 -4.55 -12.51 9.90
N ARG A 101 -4.97 -12.62 8.64
CA ARG A 101 -5.45 -13.88 8.06
C ARG A 101 -4.39 -14.98 8.13
N ASP A 102 -3.13 -14.62 7.87
CA ASP A 102 -1.98 -15.51 7.93
C ASP A 102 -1.42 -15.73 9.36
N GLY A 103 -2.05 -15.15 10.39
CA GLY A 103 -1.59 -15.27 11.78
C GLY A 103 -0.25 -14.60 12.09
N ARG A 104 0.20 -13.67 11.24
CA ARG A 104 1.46 -12.93 11.40
C ARG A 104 1.36 -11.78 12.41
N VAL A 105 0.16 -11.25 12.61
CA VAL A 105 -0.16 -10.20 13.57
C VAL A 105 -1.43 -10.55 14.34
N ALA A 106 -1.51 -10.14 15.60
CA ALA A 106 -2.66 -10.42 16.45
C ALA A 106 -3.80 -9.41 16.31
N GLN A 107 -3.50 -8.19 15.81
CA GLN A 107 -4.47 -7.09 15.67
C GLN A 107 -4.16 -6.27 14.44
N ASP A 108 -5.20 -5.70 13.84
CA ASP A 108 -5.05 -4.74 12.73
C ASP A 108 -4.98 -3.31 13.28
N PRO A 109 -3.81 -2.65 13.24
CA PRO A 109 -3.63 -1.30 13.76
C PRO A 109 -4.23 -0.23 12.84
N THR A 110 -4.79 -0.60 11.68
CA THR A 110 -5.34 0.37 10.71
C THR A 110 -6.84 0.63 10.89
N LEU A 111 -7.54 -0.15 11.74
CA LEU A 111 -9.00 -0.16 11.83
C LEU A 111 -9.62 1.22 12.13
N ARG A 112 -9.01 1.99 13.03
CA ARG A 112 -9.52 3.30 13.43
C ARG A 112 -8.92 4.48 12.67
N LEU A 113 -7.94 4.24 11.80
CA LEU A 113 -7.33 5.30 11.01
C LEU A 113 -8.32 5.81 9.96
N LYS A 114 -8.53 7.13 9.95
CA LYS A 114 -9.41 7.79 8.99
C LYS A 114 -8.62 8.24 7.77
N SER A 115 -9.24 8.16 6.59
CA SER A 115 -8.68 8.72 5.36
C SER A 115 -8.60 10.24 5.44
N ALA A 116 -7.53 10.81 4.90
CA ALA A 116 -7.37 12.26 4.79
C ALA A 116 -8.43 12.85 3.85
N ARG A 117 -9.02 14.00 4.23
CA ARG A 117 -9.97 14.72 3.37
C ARG A 117 -9.25 15.21 2.12
N LYS A 118 -9.82 14.90 0.97
CA LYS A 118 -9.39 15.48 -0.30
C LYS A 118 -10.18 16.78 -0.54
N PRO A 119 -9.54 17.86 -0.98
CA PRO A 119 -10.28 19.02 -1.45
C PRO A 119 -11.17 18.59 -2.63
N PRO A 120 -12.39 19.16 -2.75
CA PRO A 120 -13.25 18.88 -3.89
C PRO A 120 -12.52 19.29 -5.18
N ARG A 121 -12.47 18.37 -6.14
CA ARG A 121 -11.97 18.69 -7.47
C ARG A 121 -13.17 19.11 -8.31
N PHE A 122 -13.21 20.38 -8.66
CA PHE A 122 -14.12 20.82 -9.70
C PHE A 122 -13.56 20.38 -11.05
N PRO A 123 -14.34 19.67 -11.88
CA PRO A 123 -13.93 19.37 -13.24
C PRO A 123 -13.63 20.68 -13.97
N LYS A 124 -12.49 20.75 -14.64
CA LYS A 124 -12.23 21.83 -15.57
C LYS A 124 -12.99 21.49 -16.84
N SER A 125 -14.15 22.09 -17.03
CA SER A 125 -14.86 22.02 -18.30
C SER A 125 -14.10 22.85 -19.35
N LEU A 126 -13.95 22.29 -20.53
CA LEU A 126 -13.46 23.04 -21.69
C LEU A 126 -14.57 23.95 -22.21
N SER A 127 -14.21 25.15 -22.66
CA SER A 127 -15.12 25.99 -23.42
C SER A 127 -15.33 25.37 -24.83
N GLU A 128 -16.41 25.81 -25.52
CA GLU A 128 -16.71 25.36 -26.88
C GLU A 128 -15.52 25.59 -27.80
N ASP A 129 -14.90 26.78 -27.78
CA ASP A 129 -13.71 27.12 -28.55
C ASP A 129 -12.52 26.19 -28.29
N GLN A 130 -12.34 25.79 -27.01
CA GLN A 130 -11.27 24.86 -26.61
C GLN A 130 -11.53 23.44 -27.11
N VAL A 131 -12.79 23.01 -27.16
CA VAL A 131 -13.18 21.72 -27.72
C VAL A 131 -12.95 21.74 -29.24
N GLU A 132 -13.37 22.82 -29.94
CA GLU A 132 -13.11 22.94 -31.36
C GLU A 132 -11.62 22.97 -31.71
N ALA A 133 -10.82 23.71 -30.93
CA ALA A 133 -9.37 23.73 -31.11
C ALA A 133 -8.75 22.34 -30.90
N LEU A 134 -9.23 21.59 -29.89
CA LEU A 134 -8.77 20.22 -29.64
C LEU A 134 -9.11 19.28 -30.79
N LEU A 135 -10.31 19.39 -31.37
CA LEU A 135 -10.74 18.57 -32.50
C LEU A 135 -9.98 18.90 -33.80
N ARG A 136 -9.50 20.14 -33.93
CA ARG A 136 -8.68 20.57 -35.07
C ARG A 136 -7.19 20.30 -34.90
N ALA A 137 -6.73 19.98 -33.68
CA ALA A 137 -5.31 19.80 -33.38
C ALA A 137 -4.64 18.58 -34.07
N PRO A 138 -5.31 17.43 -34.30
CA PRO A 138 -4.69 16.30 -34.97
C PRO A 138 -4.34 16.61 -36.41
N ASP A 139 -3.10 16.34 -36.81
CA ASP A 139 -2.62 16.45 -38.18
C ASP A 139 -3.19 15.30 -39.03
N VAL A 140 -4.16 15.63 -39.91
CA VAL A 140 -4.86 14.63 -40.75
C VAL A 140 -4.00 14.06 -41.86
N ASP A 141 -2.82 14.63 -42.11
CA ASP A 141 -1.89 14.12 -43.12
C ASP A 141 -1.06 12.94 -42.59
N THR A 142 -1.20 12.62 -41.30
CA THR A 142 -0.57 11.47 -40.66
C THR A 142 -1.59 10.39 -40.32
N THR A 143 -1.17 9.11 -40.40
CA THR A 143 -2.02 7.95 -40.05
C THR A 143 -2.50 8.00 -38.57
N LEU A 144 -1.66 8.49 -37.66
CA LEU A 144 -2.01 8.66 -36.27
C LEU A 144 -2.98 9.82 -36.04
N GLY A 145 -2.78 10.95 -36.71
CA GLY A 145 -3.67 12.10 -36.65
C GLY A 145 -5.05 11.83 -37.20
N LEU A 146 -5.15 11.02 -38.28
CA LEU A 146 -6.43 10.53 -38.79
C LEU A 146 -7.19 9.67 -37.79
N ARG A 147 -6.48 8.84 -37.01
CA ARG A 147 -7.10 8.03 -35.95
C ARG A 147 -7.58 8.88 -34.79
N ASP A 148 -6.86 9.94 -34.45
CA ASP A 148 -7.08 10.74 -33.23
C ASP A 148 -8.10 11.88 -33.45
N ARG A 149 -8.60 12.09 -34.70
CA ARG A 149 -9.66 13.02 -35.07
C ARG A 149 -11.04 12.37 -34.96
#